data_5a32e309e743c8ba1d95e6a43761dfbd
#
_entry.id   5a32e309e743c8ba1d95e6a43761dfbd
#
_cell.length_a   1.000
_cell.length_b   1.000
_cell.length_c   1.000
_cell.angle_alpha   90.00
_cell.angle_beta   90.00
_cell.angle_gamma   90.00
#
_symmetry.space_group_name_H-M   'P 1'
#
loop_
_entity.id
_entity.type
_entity.pdbx_description
1 polymer ?
#
loop_
_entity_poly.entity_id
_entity_poly.type
_entity_poly.pdbx_seq_one_letter_code
_entity_poly.pdbx_strand_id
1 'polypeptide(L)'
;WIREFKVDGWRLDVANEVSHRFCKELHARVKEINPDIYILGEIWHNALPWLRGDEFDAVMNYPLGQSIKDFWIDKSLTNEDFEYTINRCYTSYMQQTNDVLFNLLDSHDTKRLRSDVKNLDEYFAQIAVLFAMPGSPCIYYGTEIAMEGSYDPDCRRCMPWSDIEAGKYAERSRIISTLIHLRRQEPLLKSRNFHFPNDYAAYRRVIQF
;
A
#
# COMPACT_ATOMS: atom_id res chain seq x y z
N TRP A 1 17.37 -18.35 -7.82
CA TRP A 1 17.25 -16.96 -7.36
C TRP A 1 17.46 -16.85 -5.85
N ILE A 2 16.67 -17.52 -5.00
CA ILE A 2 16.76 -17.41 -3.55
C ILE A 2 18.15 -17.83 -3.05
N ARG A 3 18.66 -18.98 -3.50
CA ARG A 3 19.95 -19.54 -3.05
C ARG A 3 21.15 -18.74 -3.54
N GLU A 4 21.12 -18.30 -4.81
CA GLU A 4 22.26 -17.65 -5.46
C GLU A 4 22.26 -16.14 -5.28
N PHE A 5 21.10 -15.49 -5.49
CA PHE A 5 20.97 -14.03 -5.49
C PHE A 5 20.38 -13.46 -4.20
N LYS A 6 19.98 -14.33 -3.26
CA LYS A 6 19.48 -13.92 -1.93
C LYS A 6 18.31 -12.94 -2.01
N VAL A 7 17.38 -13.17 -2.96
CA VAL A 7 16.16 -12.36 -3.02
C VAL A 7 15.30 -12.56 -1.77
N ASP A 8 14.72 -11.47 -1.25
CA ASP A 8 13.94 -11.47 -0.01
C ASP A 8 12.45 -11.73 -0.25
N GLY A 9 12.00 -11.69 -1.49
CA GLY A 9 10.59 -11.91 -1.81
C GLY A 9 10.32 -12.11 -3.29
N TRP A 10 9.07 -12.47 -3.57
CA TRP A 10 8.50 -12.64 -4.90
C TRP A 10 7.19 -11.89 -5.02
N ARG A 11 6.99 -11.16 -6.08
CA ARG A 11 5.68 -10.63 -6.49
C ARG A 11 5.22 -11.40 -7.73
N LEU A 12 4.10 -12.07 -7.62
CA LEU A 12 3.47 -12.78 -8.73
C LEU A 12 2.52 -11.83 -9.45
N ASP A 13 2.78 -11.65 -10.73
CA ASP A 13 1.96 -10.87 -11.65
C ASP A 13 0.67 -11.61 -11.95
N VAL A 14 -0.46 -10.88 -12.04
CA VAL A 14 -1.80 -11.42 -12.35
C VAL A 14 -2.09 -12.71 -11.56
N ALA A 15 -1.81 -12.70 -10.28
CA ALA A 15 -1.75 -13.92 -9.46
C ALA A 15 -3.09 -14.67 -9.36
N ASN A 16 -4.21 -13.99 -9.58
CA ASN A 16 -5.55 -14.62 -9.62
C ASN A 16 -5.78 -15.52 -10.85
N GLU A 17 -4.95 -15.41 -11.88
CA GLU A 17 -5.02 -16.29 -13.07
C GLU A 17 -4.01 -17.45 -13.01
N VAL A 18 -3.16 -17.47 -11.99
CA VAL A 18 -2.23 -18.57 -11.73
C VAL A 18 -2.96 -19.66 -10.92
N SER A 19 -2.73 -20.92 -11.27
CA SER A 19 -3.42 -22.01 -10.58
C SER A 19 -3.04 -22.08 -9.09
N HIS A 20 -4.00 -22.33 -8.23
CA HIS A 20 -3.77 -22.54 -6.79
C HIS A 20 -2.74 -23.64 -6.51
N ARG A 21 -2.74 -24.71 -7.32
CA ARG A 21 -1.75 -25.79 -7.20
C ARG A 21 -0.33 -25.28 -7.37
N PHE A 22 -0.09 -24.43 -8.38
CA PHE A 22 1.22 -23.84 -8.62
C PHE A 22 1.60 -22.90 -7.45
N CYS A 23 0.69 -22.06 -6.99
CA CYS A 23 0.93 -21.12 -5.89
C CYS A 23 1.31 -21.88 -4.60
N LYS A 24 0.59 -22.98 -4.27
CA LYS A 24 0.90 -23.82 -3.11
C LYS A 24 2.25 -24.51 -3.23
N GLU A 25 2.57 -25.04 -4.41
CA GLU A 25 3.87 -25.68 -4.64
C GLU A 25 5.01 -24.65 -4.57
N LEU A 26 4.82 -23.45 -5.15
CA LEU A 26 5.76 -22.34 -5.02
C LEU A 26 5.99 -21.96 -3.56
N HIS A 27 4.91 -21.76 -2.81
CA HIS A 27 4.97 -21.45 -1.37
C HIS A 27 5.79 -22.50 -0.61
N ALA A 28 5.42 -23.77 -0.75
CA ALA A 28 6.10 -24.86 -0.05
C ALA A 28 7.61 -24.89 -0.37
N ARG A 29 7.98 -24.77 -1.65
CA ARG A 29 9.38 -24.79 -2.08
C ARG A 29 10.17 -23.56 -1.62
N VAL A 30 9.55 -22.39 -1.69
CA VAL A 30 10.19 -21.15 -1.26
C VAL A 30 10.43 -21.17 0.24
N LYS A 31 9.40 -21.52 1.03
CA LYS A 31 9.49 -21.57 2.51
C LYS A 31 10.41 -22.68 3.02
N GLU A 32 10.57 -23.77 2.28
CA GLU A 32 11.57 -24.83 2.58
C GLU A 32 13.01 -24.28 2.48
N ILE A 33 13.28 -23.35 1.54
CA ILE A 33 14.61 -22.74 1.38
C ILE A 33 14.85 -21.64 2.41
N ASN A 34 13.88 -20.78 2.60
CA ASN A 34 13.91 -19.70 3.58
C ASN A 34 12.48 -19.32 3.98
N PRO A 35 12.05 -19.59 5.22
CA PRO A 35 10.71 -19.31 5.70
C PRO A 35 10.37 -17.80 5.72
N ASP A 36 11.38 -16.93 5.75
CA ASP A 36 11.20 -15.48 5.83
C ASP A 36 11.01 -14.82 4.45
N ILE A 37 11.12 -15.54 3.34
CA ILE A 37 10.85 -15.01 2.01
C ILE A 37 9.40 -14.54 1.91
N TYR A 38 9.21 -13.28 1.53
CA TYR A 38 7.89 -12.69 1.36
C TYR A 38 7.29 -13.05 0.00
N ILE A 39 6.09 -13.63 -0.01
CA ILE A 39 5.38 -14.01 -1.24
C ILE A 39 4.15 -13.14 -1.39
N LEU A 40 4.19 -12.24 -2.37
CA LEU A 40 3.19 -11.24 -2.67
C LEU A 40 2.43 -11.59 -3.95
N GLY A 41 1.10 -11.62 -3.89
CA GLY A 41 0.26 -11.76 -5.07
C GLY A 41 -0.28 -10.42 -5.57
N GLU A 42 -0.31 -10.20 -6.87
CA GLU A 42 -1.09 -9.12 -7.44
C GLU A 42 -2.52 -9.62 -7.67
N ILE A 43 -3.42 -9.17 -6.80
CA ILE A 43 -4.85 -9.46 -6.88
C ILE A 43 -5.60 -8.18 -6.54
N TRP A 44 -6.43 -7.69 -7.46
CA TRP A 44 -7.10 -6.39 -7.35
C TRP A 44 -8.40 -6.43 -6.55
N HIS A 45 -8.94 -7.61 -6.32
CA HIS A 45 -10.20 -7.84 -5.63
C HIS A 45 -9.99 -8.60 -4.31
N ASN A 46 -11.08 -9.14 -3.73
CA ASN A 46 -10.98 -9.96 -2.52
C ASN A 46 -10.09 -11.19 -2.78
N ALA A 47 -8.99 -11.27 -2.05
CA ALA A 47 -7.95 -12.30 -2.21
C ALA A 47 -8.02 -13.42 -1.15
N LEU A 48 -9.10 -13.52 -0.39
CA LEU A 48 -9.24 -14.54 0.67
C LEU A 48 -8.91 -15.97 0.22
N PRO A 49 -9.25 -16.43 -1.02
CA PRO A 49 -8.89 -17.78 -1.46
C PRO A 49 -7.39 -18.08 -1.44
N TRP A 50 -6.55 -17.08 -1.69
CA TRP A 50 -5.08 -17.19 -1.77
C TRP A 50 -4.35 -16.88 -0.45
N LEU A 51 -5.06 -16.38 0.57
CA LEU A 51 -4.49 -15.90 1.84
C LEU A 51 -4.82 -16.84 3.01
N ARG A 52 -4.89 -18.13 2.74
CA ARG A 52 -5.20 -19.17 3.75
C ARG A 52 -3.96 -19.74 4.44
N GLY A 53 -2.78 -19.22 4.14
CA GLY A 53 -1.52 -19.60 4.77
C GLY A 53 -0.69 -20.63 4.00
N ASP A 54 -1.13 -21.02 2.82
CA ASP A 54 -0.46 -22.02 1.98
C ASP A 54 -0.12 -21.53 0.55
N GLU A 55 -0.36 -20.24 0.26
CA GLU A 55 -0.08 -19.64 -1.05
C GLU A 55 0.70 -18.32 -0.89
N PHE A 56 0.03 -17.20 -0.59
CA PHE A 56 0.68 -15.90 -0.43
C PHE A 56 0.70 -15.45 1.03
N ASP A 57 1.76 -14.75 1.41
CA ASP A 57 1.82 -14.07 2.71
C ASP A 57 0.91 -12.84 2.70
N ALA A 58 0.82 -12.15 1.55
CA ALA A 58 -0.01 -10.98 1.36
C ALA A 58 -0.34 -10.75 -0.12
N VAL A 59 -1.18 -9.76 -0.36
CA VAL A 59 -1.49 -9.22 -1.70
C VAL A 59 -1.30 -7.71 -1.73
N MET A 60 -1.18 -7.17 -2.93
CA MET A 60 -1.25 -5.73 -3.18
C MET A 60 -2.65 -5.24 -2.79
N ASN A 61 -2.73 -4.37 -1.78
CA ASN A 61 -3.99 -3.96 -1.15
C ASN A 61 -4.67 -2.82 -1.93
N TYR A 62 -5.05 -3.11 -3.17
CA TYR A 62 -5.80 -2.18 -4.02
C TYR A 62 -7.12 -1.71 -3.38
N PRO A 63 -7.88 -2.56 -2.65
CA PRO A 63 -9.10 -2.11 -1.99
C PRO A 63 -8.89 -0.96 -1.00
N LEU A 64 -7.80 -0.98 -0.21
CA LEU A 64 -7.45 0.12 0.68
C LEU A 64 -7.16 1.42 -0.09
N GLY A 65 -6.30 1.33 -1.11
CA GLY A 65 -5.96 2.47 -1.95
C GLY A 65 -7.19 3.07 -2.63
N GLN A 66 -8.10 2.23 -3.10
CA GLN A 66 -9.35 2.68 -3.72
C GLN A 66 -10.25 3.38 -2.70
N SER A 67 -10.43 2.81 -1.49
CA SER A 67 -11.23 3.45 -0.43
C SER A 67 -10.72 4.84 -0.06
N ILE A 68 -9.39 5.01 0.00
CA ILE A 68 -8.76 6.30 0.27
C ILE A 68 -9.08 7.30 -0.87
N LYS A 69 -8.94 6.87 -2.13
CA LYS A 69 -9.23 7.72 -3.29
C LYS A 69 -10.71 8.08 -3.41
N ASP A 70 -11.61 7.13 -3.21
CA ASP A 70 -13.06 7.36 -3.23
C ASP A 70 -13.47 8.44 -2.21
N PHE A 71 -12.81 8.48 -1.07
CA PHE A 71 -13.07 9.49 -0.05
C PHE A 71 -12.51 10.88 -0.40
N TRP A 72 -11.22 10.97 -0.77
CA TRP A 72 -10.56 12.27 -0.99
C TRP A 72 -10.75 12.83 -2.40
N ILE A 73 -10.77 11.99 -3.42
CA ILE A 73 -10.78 12.42 -4.83
C ILE A 73 -12.20 12.45 -5.36
N ASP A 74 -12.88 11.32 -5.31
CA ASP A 74 -14.21 11.16 -5.89
C ASP A 74 -15.29 11.75 -4.99
N LYS A 75 -14.98 11.88 -3.66
CA LYS A 75 -15.91 12.36 -2.63
C LYS A 75 -17.23 11.60 -2.63
N SER A 76 -17.16 10.31 -2.99
CA SER A 76 -18.29 9.41 -3.09
C SER A 76 -18.66 8.75 -1.75
N LEU A 77 -17.77 8.83 -0.76
CA LEU A 77 -17.97 8.26 0.56
C LEU A 77 -18.20 9.34 1.61
N THR A 78 -19.16 9.10 2.52
CA THR A 78 -19.25 9.82 3.78
C THR A 78 -18.14 9.37 4.73
N ASN A 79 -17.98 10.05 5.88
CA ASN A 79 -17.03 9.62 6.91
C ASN A 79 -17.35 8.20 7.40
N GLU A 80 -18.63 7.89 7.62
CA GLU A 80 -19.10 6.57 8.07
C GLU A 80 -18.83 5.49 7.00
N ASP A 81 -19.08 5.79 5.73
CA ASP A 81 -18.79 4.86 4.64
C ASP A 81 -17.30 4.58 4.51
N PHE A 82 -16.46 5.60 4.68
CA PHE A 82 -15.01 5.42 4.64
C PHE A 82 -14.52 4.56 5.83
N GLU A 83 -14.97 4.85 7.04
CA GLU A 83 -14.67 4.02 8.21
C GLU A 83 -15.08 2.57 7.97
N TYR A 84 -16.28 2.35 7.47
CA TYR A 84 -16.76 1.02 7.12
C TYR A 84 -15.87 0.32 6.09
N THR A 85 -15.49 1.02 5.00
CA THR A 85 -14.67 0.42 3.94
C THR A 85 -13.25 0.10 4.42
N ILE A 86 -12.65 0.97 5.24
CA ILE A 86 -11.33 0.71 5.85
C ILE A 86 -11.41 -0.49 6.80
N ASN A 87 -12.39 -0.52 7.70
CA ASN A 87 -12.60 -1.65 8.61
C ASN A 87 -12.80 -2.96 7.84
N ARG A 88 -13.55 -2.94 6.75
CA ARG A 88 -13.75 -4.09 5.88
C ARG A 88 -12.44 -4.59 5.27
N CYS A 89 -11.52 -3.70 4.86
CA CYS A 89 -10.20 -4.11 4.37
C CYS A 89 -9.43 -4.93 5.40
N TYR A 90 -9.54 -4.61 6.69
CA TYR A 90 -8.80 -5.25 7.77
C TYR A 90 -9.56 -6.37 8.52
N THR A 91 -10.82 -6.60 8.19
CA THR A 91 -11.61 -7.72 8.72
C THR A 91 -11.81 -8.85 7.72
N SER A 92 -11.40 -8.65 6.46
CA SER A 92 -11.56 -9.63 5.39
C SER A 92 -10.55 -10.76 5.42
N TYR A 93 -9.40 -10.57 6.07
CA TYR A 93 -8.29 -11.53 6.09
C TYR A 93 -7.86 -11.86 7.52
N MET A 94 -7.06 -12.92 7.64
CA MET A 94 -6.44 -13.28 8.92
C MET A 94 -5.50 -12.16 9.38
N GLN A 95 -5.36 -12.03 10.70
CA GLN A 95 -4.63 -10.92 11.30
C GLN A 95 -3.16 -10.86 10.86
N GLN A 96 -2.48 -12.01 10.81
CA GLN A 96 -1.10 -12.07 10.33
C GLN A 96 -0.93 -11.60 8.89
N THR A 97 -1.94 -11.82 8.05
CA THR A 97 -1.97 -11.28 6.68
C THR A 97 -2.12 -9.76 6.69
N ASN A 98 -3.05 -9.24 7.51
CA ASN A 98 -3.28 -7.80 7.62
C ASN A 98 -2.03 -7.04 8.08
N ASP A 99 -1.20 -7.67 8.91
CA ASP A 99 0.05 -7.07 9.42
C ASP A 99 1.11 -6.86 8.33
N VAL A 100 1.00 -7.60 7.23
CA VAL A 100 1.98 -7.59 6.15
C VAL A 100 1.39 -7.25 4.77
N LEU A 101 0.10 -6.87 4.70
CA LEU A 101 -0.53 -6.41 3.47
C LEU A 101 0.30 -5.32 2.79
N PHE A 102 0.44 -5.40 1.48
CA PHE A 102 1.21 -4.44 0.70
C PHE A 102 0.30 -3.27 0.29
N ASN A 103 0.29 -2.23 1.10
CA ASN A 103 -0.58 -1.07 0.96
C ASN A 103 -0.01 -0.07 -0.05
N LEU A 104 -0.82 0.37 -1.01
CA LEU A 104 -0.40 1.31 -2.05
C LEU A 104 -1.54 2.25 -2.44
N LEU A 105 -1.20 3.42 -2.97
CA LEU A 105 -2.17 4.39 -3.53
C LEU A 105 -2.09 4.46 -5.05
N ASP A 106 -0.89 4.26 -5.60
CA ASP A 106 -0.64 4.21 -7.04
C ASP A 106 0.42 3.15 -7.36
N SER A 107 0.51 2.78 -8.63
CA SER A 107 1.45 1.80 -9.14
C SER A 107 1.76 2.06 -10.62
N HIS A 108 2.56 1.18 -11.22
CA HIS A 108 2.85 1.19 -12.65
C HIS A 108 1.65 0.84 -13.54
N ASP A 109 0.57 0.32 -12.97
CA ASP A 109 -0.67 -0.07 -13.68
C ASP A 109 -1.85 0.88 -13.41
N THR A 110 -1.62 1.90 -12.59
CA THR A 110 -2.66 2.88 -12.25
C THR A 110 -2.22 4.29 -12.63
N LYS A 111 -3.19 5.18 -12.76
CA LYS A 111 -2.90 6.61 -12.81
C LYS A 111 -2.18 7.03 -11.52
N ARG A 112 -1.21 7.93 -11.63
CA ARG A 112 -0.49 8.43 -10.46
C ARG A 112 -1.40 9.26 -9.56
N LEU A 113 -1.31 9.07 -8.26
CA LEU A 113 -2.11 9.77 -7.26
C LEU A 113 -2.10 11.29 -7.48
N ARG A 114 -0.92 11.87 -7.74
CA ARG A 114 -0.79 13.32 -7.94
C ARG A 114 -1.62 13.87 -9.10
N SER A 115 -1.88 13.07 -10.12
CA SER A 115 -2.68 13.48 -11.28
C SER A 115 -4.18 13.54 -11.02
N ASP A 116 -4.64 12.93 -9.93
CA ASP A 116 -6.05 12.91 -9.55
C ASP A 116 -6.40 13.92 -8.45
N VAL A 117 -5.41 14.42 -7.71
CA VAL A 117 -5.65 15.36 -6.61
C VAL A 117 -5.48 16.81 -7.04
N LYS A 118 -6.28 17.70 -6.45
CA LYS A 118 -6.29 19.13 -6.81
C LYS A 118 -5.10 19.90 -6.22
N ASN A 119 -4.67 19.54 -5.02
CA ASN A 119 -3.62 20.25 -4.29
C ASN A 119 -2.70 19.28 -3.54
N LEU A 120 -1.56 19.78 -3.07
CA LEU A 120 -0.56 18.97 -2.38
C LEU A 120 -0.99 18.59 -0.95
N ASP A 121 -1.85 19.35 -0.30
CA ASP A 121 -2.31 19.04 1.05
C ASP A 121 -3.17 17.77 1.03
N GLU A 122 -4.13 17.68 0.09
CA GLU A 122 -4.93 16.47 -0.13
C GLU A 122 -4.05 15.28 -0.56
N TYR A 123 -3.00 15.54 -1.34
CA TYR A 123 -2.03 14.52 -1.74
C TYR A 123 -1.32 13.92 -0.54
N PHE A 124 -0.71 14.75 0.28
CA PHE A 124 0.05 14.29 1.45
C PHE A 124 -0.85 13.74 2.56
N ALA A 125 -2.10 14.23 2.69
CA ALA A 125 -3.06 13.66 3.62
C ALA A 125 -3.35 12.17 3.31
N GLN A 126 -3.56 11.82 2.05
CA GLN A 126 -3.77 10.44 1.63
C GLN A 126 -2.55 9.55 1.90
N ILE A 127 -1.35 10.06 1.64
CA ILE A 127 -0.11 9.33 1.95
C ILE A 127 0.07 9.18 3.47
N ALA A 128 -0.27 10.20 4.26
CA ALA A 128 -0.22 10.10 5.73
C ALA A 128 -1.18 9.01 6.24
N VAL A 129 -2.38 8.89 5.67
CA VAL A 129 -3.29 7.78 5.99
C VAL A 129 -2.67 6.44 5.61
N LEU A 130 -2.09 6.30 4.41
CA LEU A 130 -1.40 5.08 4.01
C LEU A 130 -0.34 4.65 5.05
N PHE A 131 0.48 5.62 5.52
CA PHE A 131 1.52 5.37 6.52
C PHE A 131 0.96 5.10 7.93
N ALA A 132 -0.27 5.51 8.21
CA ALA A 132 -0.92 5.27 9.50
C ALA A 132 -1.68 3.93 9.56
N MET A 133 -1.88 3.22 8.45
CA MET A 133 -2.60 1.96 8.43
C MET A 133 -1.70 0.75 8.74
N PRO A 134 -2.24 -0.34 9.33
CA PRO A 134 -1.52 -1.61 9.46
C PRO A 134 -1.04 -2.13 8.09
N GLY A 135 -0.01 -2.96 8.09
CA GLY A 135 0.58 -3.50 6.87
C GLY A 135 1.85 -2.75 6.45
N SER A 136 2.32 -3.00 5.25
CA SER A 136 3.55 -2.44 4.68
C SER A 136 3.22 -1.37 3.63
N PRO A 137 3.41 -0.08 3.93
CA PRO A 137 3.17 0.98 2.95
C PRO A 137 4.19 0.91 1.82
N CYS A 138 3.71 0.95 0.59
CA CYS A 138 4.51 1.02 -0.62
C CYS A 138 4.39 2.40 -1.26
N ILE A 139 5.52 2.99 -1.62
CA ILE A 139 5.62 4.21 -2.40
C ILE A 139 6.14 3.83 -3.78
N TYR A 140 5.31 4.06 -4.81
CA TYR A 140 5.74 3.92 -6.19
C TYR A 140 6.77 5.01 -6.52
N TYR A 141 7.81 4.69 -7.33
CA TYR A 141 8.84 5.68 -7.64
C TYR A 141 8.23 6.97 -8.20
N GLY A 142 8.74 8.11 -7.78
CA GLY A 142 8.21 9.42 -8.15
C GLY A 142 7.03 9.91 -7.30
N THR A 143 6.38 9.04 -6.53
CA THR A 143 5.33 9.45 -5.57
C THR A 143 5.94 10.31 -4.47
N GLU A 144 7.18 10.07 -4.06
CA GLU A 144 7.91 10.86 -3.06
C GLU A 144 8.16 12.33 -3.49
N ILE A 145 8.10 12.59 -4.78
CA ILE A 145 8.23 13.95 -5.33
C ILE A 145 6.91 14.50 -5.90
N ALA A 146 5.81 13.78 -5.69
CA ALA A 146 4.50 14.08 -6.27
C ALA A 146 4.55 14.17 -7.81
N MET A 147 5.14 13.17 -8.45
CA MET A 147 5.23 13.05 -9.89
C MET A 147 3.86 12.80 -10.51
N GLU A 148 3.54 13.50 -11.59
CA GLU A 148 2.30 13.32 -12.34
C GLU A 148 2.46 12.26 -13.45
N GLY A 149 1.37 11.61 -13.81
CA GLY A 149 1.27 10.67 -14.92
C GLY A 149 -0.15 10.08 -15.01
N SER A 150 -0.66 9.96 -16.23
CA SER A 150 -1.95 9.32 -16.51
C SER A 150 -1.79 7.79 -16.54
N TYR A 151 -2.69 7.07 -17.18
CA TYR A 151 -2.60 5.62 -17.33
C TYR A 151 -1.36 5.20 -18.13
N ASP A 152 -1.02 3.89 -18.08
CA ASP A 152 0.07 3.31 -18.85
C ASP A 152 0.03 3.75 -20.33
N PRO A 153 1.17 4.15 -20.94
CA PRO A 153 2.54 4.17 -20.38
C PRO A 153 2.89 5.46 -19.61
N ASP A 154 2.03 6.45 -19.52
CA ASP A 154 2.34 7.78 -18.99
C ASP A 154 2.64 7.77 -17.48
N CYS A 155 2.07 6.83 -16.71
CA CYS A 155 2.42 6.62 -15.30
C CYS A 155 3.86 6.14 -15.10
N ARG A 156 4.55 5.68 -16.16
CA ARG A 156 5.92 5.13 -16.14
C ARG A 156 6.97 6.11 -16.68
N ARG A 157 6.74 7.42 -16.56
CA ARG A 157 7.70 8.46 -16.95
C ARG A 157 9.03 8.28 -16.24
N CYS A 158 10.13 8.68 -16.89
CA CYS A 158 11.46 8.69 -16.27
C CYS A 158 11.51 9.62 -15.06
N MET A 159 12.34 9.26 -14.08
CA MET A 159 12.64 10.15 -12.95
C MET A 159 13.32 11.43 -13.45
N PRO A 160 12.86 12.61 -12.98
CA PRO A 160 13.46 13.90 -13.37
C PRO A 160 14.71 14.21 -12.52
N TRP A 161 15.78 13.43 -12.71
CA TRP A 161 16.99 13.49 -11.88
C TRP A 161 17.60 14.87 -11.79
N SER A 162 17.66 15.61 -12.90
CA SER A 162 18.21 16.98 -12.92
C SER A 162 17.40 17.95 -12.05
N ASP A 163 16.06 17.84 -12.05
CA ASP A 163 15.19 18.66 -11.21
C ASP A 163 15.34 18.29 -9.72
N ILE A 164 15.56 17.00 -9.44
CA ILE A 164 15.79 16.50 -8.07
C ILE A 164 17.12 17.04 -7.55
N GLU A 165 18.18 16.94 -8.33
CA GLU A 165 19.51 17.46 -8.00
C GLU A 165 19.51 18.98 -7.81
N ALA A 166 18.70 19.70 -8.59
CA ALA A 166 18.47 21.13 -8.42
C ALA A 166 17.61 21.50 -7.19
N GLY A 167 17.12 20.51 -6.42
CA GLY A 167 16.33 20.72 -5.20
C GLY A 167 14.87 21.10 -5.43
N LYS A 168 14.35 21.02 -6.65
CA LYS A 168 12.98 21.42 -7.01
C LYS A 168 11.90 20.72 -6.17
N TYR A 169 12.16 19.50 -5.70
CA TYR A 169 11.22 18.67 -4.97
C TYR A 169 11.61 18.43 -3.50
N ALA A 170 12.62 19.16 -3.00
CA ALA A 170 13.18 18.92 -1.67
C ALA A 170 12.14 18.93 -0.55
N GLU A 171 11.19 19.86 -0.58
CA GLU A 171 10.11 19.93 0.43
C GLU A 171 9.19 18.72 0.38
N ARG A 172 8.82 18.25 -0.81
CA ARG A 172 7.96 17.07 -0.98
C ARG A 172 8.63 15.81 -0.44
N SER A 173 9.87 15.58 -0.84
CA SER A 173 10.68 14.46 -0.35
C SER A 173 10.89 14.51 1.16
N ARG A 174 11.06 15.72 1.74
CA ARG A 174 11.17 15.91 3.19
C ARG A 174 9.91 15.47 3.93
N ILE A 175 8.72 15.78 3.42
CA ILE A 175 7.45 15.37 4.01
C ILE A 175 7.36 13.83 4.04
N ILE A 176 7.64 13.18 2.91
CA ILE A 176 7.62 11.71 2.83
C ILE A 176 8.65 11.08 3.77
N SER A 177 9.87 11.61 3.78
CA SER A 177 10.91 11.15 4.71
C SER A 177 10.47 11.28 6.17
N THR A 178 9.79 12.38 6.52
CA THR A 178 9.24 12.58 7.87
C THR A 178 8.20 11.51 8.22
N LEU A 179 7.27 11.20 7.31
CA LEU A 179 6.27 10.14 7.52
C LEU A 179 6.92 8.76 7.69
N ILE A 180 7.96 8.46 6.90
CA ILE A 180 8.73 7.21 7.03
C ILE A 180 9.38 7.12 8.42
N HIS A 181 10.06 8.18 8.85
CA HIS A 181 10.73 8.21 10.15
C HIS A 181 9.72 8.10 11.30
N LEU A 182 8.62 8.85 11.25
CA LEU A 182 7.55 8.78 12.23
C LEU A 182 7.03 7.34 12.36
N ARG A 183 6.68 6.69 11.24
CA ARG A 183 6.19 5.31 11.28
C ARG A 183 7.23 4.33 11.83
N ARG A 184 8.53 4.58 11.59
CA ARG A 184 9.61 3.73 12.12
C ARG A 184 9.75 3.89 13.64
N GLN A 185 9.64 5.12 14.15
CA GLN A 185 9.81 5.47 15.56
C GLN A 185 8.57 5.14 16.39
N GLU A 186 7.37 5.21 15.80
CA GLU A 186 6.09 5.02 16.49
C GLU A 186 5.49 3.64 16.18
N PRO A 187 5.73 2.60 17.00
CA PRO A 187 5.15 1.26 16.79
C PRO A 187 3.62 1.27 16.74
N LEU A 188 3.00 2.23 17.42
CA LEU A 188 1.55 2.39 17.47
C LEU A 188 0.92 2.65 16.10
N LEU A 189 1.65 3.30 15.18
CA LEU A 189 1.20 3.48 13.79
C LEU A 189 1.10 2.18 13.00
N LYS A 190 1.70 1.10 13.50
CA LYS A 190 1.61 -0.25 12.94
C LYS A 190 0.58 -1.10 13.67
N SER A 191 -0.01 -0.59 14.75
CA SER A 191 -0.94 -1.31 15.59
C SER A 191 -2.24 -1.64 14.83
N ARG A 192 -2.81 -2.77 15.17
CA ARG A 192 -4.13 -3.25 14.69
C ARG A 192 -5.28 -2.48 15.34
N ASN A 193 -5.02 -1.91 16.52
CA ASN A 193 -6.04 -1.19 17.28
C ASN A 193 -6.08 0.24 16.78
N PHE A 194 -7.08 0.53 15.98
CA PHE A 194 -7.40 1.88 15.52
C PHE A 194 -8.91 2.05 15.45
N HIS A 195 -9.37 3.26 15.65
CA HIS A 195 -10.75 3.65 15.42
C HIS A 195 -10.80 5.08 14.90
N PHE A 196 -11.90 5.42 14.29
CA PHE A 196 -12.18 6.75 13.80
C PHE A 196 -13.12 7.44 14.78
N PRO A 197 -12.73 8.56 15.43
CA PRO A 197 -13.61 9.29 16.34
C PRO A 197 -14.71 10.00 15.55
N ASN A 198 -15.96 9.86 15.98
CA ASN A 198 -17.16 10.37 15.31
C ASN A 198 -17.23 11.89 15.14
N ASP A 199 -16.39 12.65 15.87
CA ASP A 199 -16.48 14.11 16.01
C ASP A 199 -15.61 14.86 15.00
N TYR A 200 -14.92 14.19 14.06
CA TYR A 200 -13.95 14.86 13.19
C TYR A 200 -14.24 14.62 11.71
N ALA A 201 -14.43 15.75 11.00
CA ALA A 201 -14.48 15.76 9.54
C ALA A 201 -13.13 15.39 8.86
N ALA A 202 -12.04 15.33 9.63
CA ALA A 202 -10.72 14.90 9.21
C ALA A 202 -10.30 13.64 9.97
N TYR A 203 -9.76 12.65 9.26
CA TYR A 203 -9.35 11.38 9.83
C TYR A 203 -8.26 11.54 10.87
N ARG A 204 -8.59 11.23 12.10
CA ARG A 204 -7.60 10.96 13.14
C ARG A 204 -7.59 9.48 13.43
N ARG A 205 -6.44 8.86 13.30
CA ARG A 205 -6.18 7.59 13.91
C ARG A 205 -5.98 7.80 15.40
N VAL A 206 -6.88 7.25 16.21
CA VAL A 206 -6.70 7.17 17.65
C VAL A 206 -6.22 5.78 17.99
N ILE A 207 -5.11 5.71 18.71
CA ILE A 207 -4.53 4.45 19.15
C ILE A 207 -4.92 4.29 20.61
N GLN A 208 -5.71 3.26 20.90
CA GLN A 208 -6.00 2.86 22.29
C GLN A 208 -4.93 1.88 22.75
N PHE A 209 -4.46 2.12 23.95
CA PHE A 209 -3.56 1.23 24.68
C PHE A 209 -4.34 0.15 25.39
#